data_ecfa8efdea3933543a62c1c372217fc7
#
_entry.id   ecfa8efdea3933543a62c1c372217fc7
#
_cell.length_a   1.000
_cell.length_b   1.000
_cell.length_c   1.000
_cell.angle_alpha   90.00
_cell.angle_beta   90.00
_cell.angle_gamma   90.00
#
_symmetry.space_group_name_H-M   'P 1'
#
loop_
_entity.id
_entity.type
_entity.pdbx_description
1 polymer ?
#
loop_
_entity_poly.entity_id
_entity_poly.type
_entity_poly.pdbx_seq_one_letter_code
_entity_poly.pdbx_strand_id
1 'polypeptide(L)'
;MIKKTLIVLFVILSNYIFGQQKKFQINGAARGYFFSNELNIDESLDTITTRKANYGHTLLDMGVNLFPNNNTEVLAMFRIRNELGGFWGGGVSFDVRQLSLKGVAADVVRYELGDIDLKMTPYTLFNYQEEGVINEGDVFALRRDIVHYDMFYNNNNSWRMQGAKANFGLEFNGLIKSLDFKTFITRQRATDGILEPERLFGGGTIKLVQSDNLSLAFNTVNIFDLEGTIPDSIQYKNNVHTFNLNYSKDLNEKIKLDFKSEAGISNARYINYADNRAPETMNDWFYDVSVVSNFKGKNTSITLGYKDVGADFLSP
;
A
#
# COMPACT_ATOMS: atom_id res chain seq x y z
N MET A 1 25.17 -32.72 -36.04
CA MET A 1 25.95 -32.56 -34.80
C MET A 1 25.45 -31.41 -33.89
N ILE A 2 25.10 -30.27 -34.41
CA ILE A 2 24.68 -29.06 -33.62
C ILE A 2 23.50 -29.33 -32.65
N LYS A 3 22.47 -30.06 -33.04
CA LYS A 3 21.29 -30.36 -32.20
C LYS A 3 21.62 -31.18 -30.93
N LYS A 4 22.57 -32.13 -31.03
CA LYS A 4 22.98 -32.93 -29.86
C LYS A 4 23.85 -32.16 -28.89
N THR A 5 24.68 -31.24 -29.39
CA THR A 5 25.50 -30.35 -28.58
C THR A 5 24.67 -29.33 -27.80
N LEU A 6 23.57 -28.86 -28.41
CA LEU A 6 22.65 -27.89 -27.77
C LEU A 6 21.90 -28.54 -26.60
N ILE A 7 21.46 -29.82 -26.77
CA ILE A 7 20.78 -30.58 -25.70
C ILE A 7 21.73 -30.87 -24.52
N VAL A 8 22.99 -31.24 -24.81
CA VAL A 8 23.99 -31.47 -23.77
C VAL A 8 24.32 -30.17 -23.02
N LEU A 9 24.42 -29.04 -23.73
CA LEU A 9 24.64 -27.74 -23.10
C LEU A 9 23.45 -27.36 -22.20
N PHE A 10 22.21 -27.62 -22.62
CA PHE A 10 21.01 -27.36 -21.84
C PHE A 10 20.91 -28.24 -20.58
N VAL A 11 21.30 -29.51 -20.66
CA VAL A 11 21.35 -30.46 -19.55
C VAL A 11 22.47 -30.10 -18.57
N ILE A 12 23.63 -29.63 -19.05
CA ILE A 12 24.73 -29.17 -18.19
C ILE A 12 24.33 -27.87 -17.46
N LEU A 13 23.70 -26.91 -18.17
CA LEU A 13 23.18 -25.70 -17.56
C LEU A 13 22.11 -25.99 -16.52
N SER A 14 21.22 -26.98 -16.75
CA SER A 14 20.18 -27.34 -15.79
C SER A 14 20.75 -27.95 -14.51
N ASN A 15 21.82 -28.74 -14.59
CA ASN A 15 22.47 -29.31 -13.41
C ASN A 15 23.25 -28.27 -12.57
N TYR A 16 23.76 -27.22 -13.18
CA TYR A 16 24.38 -26.10 -12.44
C TYR A 16 23.37 -25.27 -11.64
N ILE A 17 22.11 -25.30 -12.03
CA ILE A 17 21.03 -24.54 -11.36
C ILE A 17 20.55 -25.24 -10.08
N PHE A 18 20.66 -26.57 -9.98
CA PHE A 18 20.13 -27.34 -8.85
C PHE A 18 21.03 -27.42 -7.60
N GLY A 19 22.26 -26.97 -7.67
CA GLY A 19 23.23 -27.06 -6.55
C GLY A 19 23.55 -25.76 -5.82
N GLN A 20 23.03 -24.63 -6.29
CA GLN A 20 23.23 -23.33 -5.62
C GLN A 20 21.97 -22.90 -4.87
N GLN A 21 22.12 -22.23 -3.72
CA GLN A 21 21.02 -21.48 -3.11
C GLN A 21 20.22 -20.78 -4.21
N LYS A 22 18.91 -20.89 -4.19
CA LYS A 22 18.05 -20.32 -5.23
C LYS A 22 18.33 -18.84 -5.39
N LYS A 23 19.22 -18.48 -6.32
CA LYS A 23 19.58 -17.09 -6.59
C LYS A 23 18.47 -16.34 -7.32
N PHE A 24 17.53 -17.05 -7.89
CA PHE A 24 16.33 -16.47 -8.47
C PHE A 24 15.14 -17.43 -8.37
N GLN A 25 13.96 -16.86 -8.34
CA GLN A 25 12.67 -17.56 -8.35
C GLN A 25 11.75 -16.86 -9.33
N ILE A 26 11.06 -17.63 -10.17
CA ILE A 26 10.02 -17.11 -11.04
C ILE A 26 8.70 -17.65 -10.52
N ASN A 27 7.72 -16.78 -10.38
CA ASN A 27 6.34 -17.10 -10.08
C ASN A 27 5.43 -16.32 -11.02
N GLY A 28 4.17 -16.70 -11.11
CA GLY A 28 3.25 -15.97 -11.95
C GLY A 28 1.84 -16.54 -11.91
N ALA A 29 0.94 -15.77 -12.50
CA ALA A 29 -0.45 -16.14 -12.67
C ALA A 29 -0.91 -15.75 -14.09
N ALA A 30 -1.67 -16.67 -14.73
CA ALA A 30 -2.32 -16.40 -15.99
C ALA A 30 -3.83 -16.38 -15.79
N ARG A 31 -4.50 -15.45 -16.47
CA ARG A 31 -5.95 -15.28 -16.39
C ARG A 31 -6.52 -14.92 -17.75
N GLY A 32 -7.63 -15.56 -18.12
CA GLY A 32 -8.46 -15.14 -19.24
C GLY A 32 -9.76 -14.54 -18.73
N TYR A 33 -10.21 -13.50 -19.38
CA TYR A 33 -11.44 -12.79 -19.08
C TYR A 33 -12.19 -12.48 -20.36
N PHE A 34 -13.48 -12.84 -20.39
CA PHE A 34 -14.40 -12.52 -21.50
C PHE A 34 -15.66 -11.92 -20.94
N PHE A 35 -16.12 -10.87 -21.57
CA PHE A 35 -17.31 -10.15 -21.16
C PHE A 35 -18.22 -9.84 -22.37
N SER A 36 -19.52 -10.08 -22.21
CA SER A 36 -20.54 -9.74 -23.21
C SER A 36 -21.61 -8.88 -22.56
N ASN A 37 -21.82 -7.72 -23.12
CA ASN A 37 -22.89 -6.80 -22.75
C ASN A 37 -23.90 -6.68 -23.87
N GLU A 38 -25.17 -6.78 -23.53
CA GLU A 38 -26.27 -6.48 -24.43
C GLU A 38 -27.20 -5.46 -23.75
N LEU A 39 -27.31 -4.30 -24.34
CA LEU A 39 -28.26 -3.27 -23.90
C LEU A 39 -29.48 -3.36 -24.76
N ASN A 40 -30.55 -3.95 -24.19
CA ASN A 40 -31.88 -3.97 -24.81
C ASN A 40 -32.64 -2.73 -24.34
N ILE A 41 -33.04 -1.88 -25.29
CA ILE A 41 -33.84 -0.69 -25.03
C ILE A 41 -35.18 -0.88 -25.68
N ASP A 42 -36.24 -0.41 -25.02
CA ASP A 42 -37.58 -0.40 -25.56
C ASP A 42 -37.60 0.46 -26.84
N GLU A 43 -37.98 -0.15 -27.97
CA GLU A 43 -37.98 0.49 -29.29
C GLU A 43 -38.92 1.72 -29.38
N SER A 44 -39.74 1.97 -28.36
CA SER A 44 -40.54 3.16 -28.24
C SER A 44 -39.76 4.45 -27.95
N LEU A 45 -38.47 4.32 -27.57
CA LEU A 45 -37.55 5.45 -27.35
C LEU A 45 -36.67 5.63 -28.57
N ASP A 46 -37.14 6.37 -29.53
CA ASP A 46 -36.63 6.56 -30.90
C ASP A 46 -35.19 7.11 -31.03
N THR A 47 -34.41 7.22 -29.95
CA THR A 47 -33.09 7.88 -29.93
C THR A 47 -31.93 6.98 -29.59
N ILE A 48 -32.12 5.76 -29.13
CA ILE A 48 -31.05 4.89 -28.69
C ILE A 48 -31.20 3.50 -29.32
N THR A 49 -30.21 3.10 -30.14
CA THR A 49 -30.19 1.76 -30.74
C THR A 49 -29.67 0.71 -29.76
N THR A 50 -30.26 -0.49 -29.80
CA THR A 50 -29.73 -1.68 -29.10
C THR A 50 -28.25 -1.84 -29.39
N ARG A 51 -27.43 -1.95 -28.35
CA ARG A 51 -25.98 -2.13 -28.46
C ARG A 51 -25.53 -3.44 -27.85
N LYS A 52 -24.76 -4.18 -28.60
CA LYS A 52 -24.08 -5.38 -28.15
C LYS A 52 -22.59 -5.16 -28.21
N ALA A 53 -21.91 -5.35 -27.10
CA ALA A 53 -20.46 -5.22 -27.01
C ALA A 53 -19.87 -6.46 -26.36
N ASN A 54 -18.87 -7.04 -27.03
CA ASN A 54 -18.10 -8.14 -26.51
C ASN A 54 -16.65 -7.67 -26.36
N TYR A 55 -16.05 -7.93 -25.23
CA TYR A 55 -14.64 -7.68 -25.03
C TYR A 55 -14.03 -8.72 -24.08
N GLY A 56 -12.74 -8.85 -24.14
CA GLY A 56 -12.03 -9.77 -23.28
C GLY A 56 -10.53 -9.60 -23.42
N HIS A 57 -9.80 -10.19 -22.52
CA HIS A 57 -8.36 -10.16 -22.53
C HIS A 57 -7.77 -11.38 -21.83
N THR A 58 -6.54 -11.68 -22.17
CA THR A 58 -5.69 -12.59 -21.40
C THR A 58 -4.60 -11.79 -20.70
N LEU A 59 -4.31 -12.18 -19.46
CA LEU A 59 -3.28 -11.58 -18.62
C LEU A 59 -2.28 -12.65 -18.23
N LEU A 60 -1.01 -12.28 -18.27
CA LEU A 60 0.08 -13.06 -17.68
C LEU A 60 0.86 -12.12 -16.77
N ASP A 61 0.81 -12.36 -15.47
CA ASP A 61 1.68 -11.72 -14.49
C ASP A 61 2.85 -12.65 -14.20
N MET A 62 4.06 -12.13 -14.31
CA MET A 62 5.29 -12.86 -14.08
C MET A 62 6.17 -12.10 -13.10
N GLY A 63 6.39 -12.68 -11.93
CA GLY A 63 7.28 -12.17 -10.90
C GLY A 63 8.64 -12.85 -10.97
N VAL A 64 9.69 -12.06 -10.95
CA VAL A 64 11.07 -12.50 -10.89
C VAL A 64 11.68 -12.00 -9.59
N ASN A 65 11.98 -12.90 -8.66
CA ASN A 65 12.70 -12.61 -7.44
C ASN A 65 14.17 -12.99 -7.63
N LEU A 66 15.05 -12.03 -7.41
CA LEU A 66 16.49 -12.22 -7.42
C LEU A 66 17.02 -12.09 -6.00
N PHE A 67 17.91 -13.00 -5.62
CA PHE A 67 18.58 -13.00 -4.31
C PHE A 67 20.09 -12.81 -4.52
N PRO A 68 20.58 -11.55 -4.68
CA PRO A 68 22.01 -11.28 -4.91
C PRO A 68 22.90 -11.79 -3.76
N ASN A 69 22.37 -11.77 -2.55
CA ASN A 69 22.95 -12.32 -1.33
C ASN A 69 21.84 -12.78 -0.38
N ASN A 70 22.22 -13.31 0.80
CA ASN A 70 21.25 -13.85 1.77
C ASN A 70 20.36 -12.77 2.42
N ASN A 71 20.78 -11.51 2.37
CA ASN A 71 20.13 -10.40 3.07
C ASN A 71 19.42 -9.43 2.10
N THR A 72 19.40 -9.74 0.79
CA THR A 72 18.84 -8.84 -0.22
C THR A 72 17.95 -9.60 -1.20
N GLU A 73 16.79 -9.06 -1.47
CA GLU A 73 15.82 -9.53 -2.44
C GLU A 73 15.48 -8.38 -3.40
N VAL A 74 15.48 -8.68 -4.69
CA VAL A 74 14.97 -7.80 -5.74
C VAL A 74 13.77 -8.46 -6.37
N LEU A 75 12.63 -7.80 -6.33
CA LEU A 75 11.41 -8.26 -6.99
C LEU A 75 11.12 -7.36 -8.20
N ALA A 76 10.99 -7.97 -9.36
CA ALA A 76 10.42 -7.35 -10.55
C ALA A 76 9.18 -8.11 -10.99
N MET A 77 8.05 -7.43 -11.11
CA MET A 77 6.83 -8.04 -11.63
C MET A 77 6.38 -7.35 -12.90
N PHE A 78 6.13 -8.18 -13.90
CA PHE A 78 5.73 -7.78 -15.23
C PHE A 78 4.32 -8.26 -15.50
N ARG A 79 3.55 -7.46 -16.22
CA ARG A 79 2.24 -7.85 -16.76
C ARG A 79 2.28 -7.80 -18.28
N ILE A 80 1.88 -8.89 -18.89
CA ILE A 80 1.56 -8.96 -20.32
C ILE A 80 0.04 -9.08 -20.40
N ARG A 81 -0.58 -8.14 -21.09
CA ARG A 81 -2.00 -8.15 -21.39
C ARG A 81 -2.20 -8.24 -22.88
N ASN A 82 -3.04 -9.18 -23.31
CA ASN A 82 -3.45 -9.30 -24.71
C ASN A 82 -4.97 -9.18 -24.80
N GLU A 83 -5.47 -8.17 -25.49
CA GLU A 83 -6.90 -7.96 -25.69
C GLU A 83 -7.42 -8.87 -26.80
N LEU A 84 -8.56 -9.52 -26.54
CA LEU A 84 -9.23 -10.37 -27.52
C LEU A 84 -9.83 -9.48 -28.62
N GLY A 85 -9.47 -9.72 -29.86
CA GLY A 85 -9.91 -8.94 -31.01
C GLY A 85 -8.83 -8.02 -31.60
N GLY A 86 -7.66 -7.95 -31.00
CA GLY A 86 -6.49 -7.28 -31.60
C GLY A 86 -5.94 -8.13 -32.76
N PHE A 87 -5.92 -7.55 -33.95
CA PHE A 87 -5.30 -8.17 -35.14
C PHE A 87 -3.88 -7.63 -35.29
N TRP A 88 -2.93 -8.49 -35.61
CA TRP A 88 -1.49 -8.13 -35.79
C TRP A 88 -0.80 -7.56 -34.54
N GLY A 89 -1.10 -8.08 -33.36
CA GLY A 89 -0.48 -7.66 -32.12
C GLY A 89 -0.94 -6.29 -31.59
N GLY A 90 -1.99 -5.72 -32.20
CA GLY A 90 -2.56 -4.42 -31.84
C GLY A 90 -3.36 -4.43 -30.54
N GLY A 91 -3.11 -5.26 -29.59
CA GLY A 91 -3.77 -5.30 -28.30
C GLY A 91 -2.86 -5.82 -27.19
N VAL A 92 -1.58 -6.01 -27.49
CA VAL A 92 -0.61 -6.49 -26.50
C VAL A 92 0.03 -5.29 -25.80
N SER A 93 -0.13 -5.21 -24.47
CA SER A 93 0.61 -4.29 -23.61
C SER A 93 1.57 -5.05 -22.71
N PHE A 94 2.66 -4.37 -22.36
CA PHE A 94 3.65 -4.85 -21.40
C PHE A 94 3.87 -3.77 -20.35
N ASP A 95 3.63 -4.10 -19.09
CA ASP A 95 3.73 -3.17 -17.97
C ASP A 95 4.65 -3.72 -16.88
N VAL A 96 5.43 -2.85 -16.27
CA VAL A 96 6.12 -3.15 -15.01
C VAL A 96 5.17 -2.83 -13.86
N ARG A 97 4.67 -3.86 -13.22
CA ARG A 97 3.69 -3.72 -12.13
C ARG A 97 4.33 -3.39 -10.79
N GLN A 98 5.50 -3.95 -10.55
CA GLN A 98 6.24 -3.73 -9.31
C GLN A 98 7.73 -3.88 -9.56
N LEU A 99 8.48 -2.99 -8.94
CA LEU A 99 9.93 -3.10 -8.85
C LEU A 99 10.35 -2.68 -7.44
N SER A 100 10.89 -3.61 -6.67
CA SER A 100 11.32 -3.35 -5.30
C SER A 100 12.63 -4.07 -4.97
N LEU A 101 13.43 -3.42 -4.14
CA LEU A 101 14.64 -3.95 -3.54
C LEU A 101 14.43 -3.95 -2.02
N LYS A 102 14.51 -5.12 -1.39
CA LYS A 102 14.38 -5.29 0.06
C LYS A 102 15.65 -5.90 0.62
N GLY A 103 16.00 -5.51 1.82
CA GLY A 103 17.16 -6.13 2.45
C GLY A 103 17.35 -5.74 3.91
N VAL A 104 18.44 -6.29 4.46
CA VAL A 104 18.91 -5.98 5.81
C VAL A 104 20.34 -5.45 5.70
N ALA A 105 20.56 -4.21 6.12
CA ALA A 105 21.88 -3.59 6.18
C ALA A 105 22.43 -3.68 7.60
N ALA A 106 23.72 -4.03 7.71
CA ALA A 106 24.44 -4.18 8.99
C ALA A 106 23.70 -5.07 10.01
N ASP A 107 22.95 -6.07 9.52
CA ASP A 107 22.14 -7.03 10.31
C ASP A 107 21.06 -6.39 11.21
N VAL A 108 20.86 -5.10 11.13
CA VAL A 108 19.97 -4.32 12.00
C VAL A 108 18.89 -3.56 11.20
N VAL A 109 19.27 -2.85 10.13
CA VAL A 109 18.38 -1.97 9.41
C VAL A 109 17.71 -2.71 8.26
N ARG A 110 16.41 -2.95 8.37
CA ARG A 110 15.60 -3.45 7.27
C ARG A 110 15.22 -2.29 6.36
N TYR A 111 15.53 -2.38 5.09
CA TYR A 111 15.22 -1.35 4.10
C TYR A 111 14.41 -1.90 2.94
N GLU A 112 13.65 -1.03 2.30
CA GLU A 112 12.92 -1.31 1.05
C GLU A 112 12.98 -0.07 0.18
N LEU A 113 13.31 -0.26 -1.11
CA LEU A 113 13.46 0.78 -2.12
C LEU A 113 12.61 0.43 -3.34
N GLY A 114 12.12 1.43 -4.03
CA GLY A 114 11.25 1.27 -5.22
C GLY A 114 9.79 1.27 -4.83
N ASP A 115 9.02 0.28 -5.28
CA ASP A 115 7.62 0.15 -4.89
C ASP A 115 7.53 -0.38 -3.47
N ILE A 116 7.10 0.46 -2.55
CA ILE A 116 7.03 0.16 -1.13
C ILE A 116 5.58 0.12 -0.64
N ASP A 117 5.35 -0.72 0.36
CA ASP A 117 4.09 -0.80 1.08
C ASP A 117 4.18 -0.02 2.39
N LEU A 118 3.26 0.94 2.58
CA LEU A 118 3.22 1.81 3.74
C LEU A 118 1.83 1.76 4.36
N LYS A 119 1.83 1.47 5.66
CA LYS A 119 0.64 1.48 6.50
C LYS A 119 1.02 2.00 7.86
N MET A 120 0.31 3.01 8.32
CA MET A 120 0.46 3.57 9.66
C MET A 120 -0.87 3.49 10.42
N THR A 121 -1.43 4.61 10.83
CA THR A 121 -2.70 4.67 11.53
C THR A 121 -3.79 5.24 10.63
N PRO A 122 -5.07 5.05 10.95
CA PRO A 122 -6.17 5.66 10.17
C PRO A 122 -6.11 7.17 10.05
N TYR A 123 -5.39 7.85 10.96
CA TYR A 123 -5.31 9.31 11.01
C TYR A 123 -3.99 9.88 10.50
N THR A 124 -2.98 9.04 10.25
CA THR A 124 -1.69 9.47 9.69
C THR A 124 -1.53 9.06 8.25
N LEU A 125 -1.51 7.78 7.97
CA LEU A 125 -1.43 7.22 6.63
C LEU A 125 -2.31 5.99 6.55
N PHE A 126 -3.49 6.19 6.02
CA PHE A 126 -4.44 5.13 5.77
C PHE A 126 -4.40 4.71 4.30
N ASN A 127 -3.38 3.94 3.97
CA ASN A 127 -3.12 3.53 2.60
C ASN A 127 -3.67 2.12 2.31
N TYR A 128 -4.93 1.88 2.57
CA TYR A 128 -5.61 0.65 2.16
C TYR A 128 -7.12 0.87 2.08
N GLN A 129 -7.78 0.10 1.24
CA GLN A 129 -9.23 0.08 1.22
C GLN A 129 -9.78 -0.70 2.41
N GLU A 130 -10.71 -0.10 3.14
CA GLU A 130 -11.52 -0.86 4.07
C GLU A 130 -12.45 -1.80 3.29
N GLU A 131 -12.29 -3.07 3.55
CA GLU A 131 -13.35 -4.02 3.24
C GLU A 131 -14.49 -3.76 4.21
N GLY A 132 -15.58 -3.16 3.81
CA GLY A 132 -16.67 -3.13 4.75
C GLY A 132 -17.75 -2.10 4.60
N VAL A 133 -17.62 -1.20 3.67
CA VAL A 133 -18.69 -0.24 3.41
C VAL A 133 -19.84 -0.89 2.62
N ILE A 134 -19.57 -2.00 1.96
CA ILE A 134 -20.57 -2.74 1.19
C ILE A 134 -20.51 -4.20 1.66
N ASN A 135 -21.54 -4.67 2.35
CA ASN A 135 -21.77 -6.09 2.59
C ASN A 135 -22.09 -6.79 1.26
N GLU A 136 -21.07 -6.96 0.41
CA GLU A 136 -21.21 -7.82 -0.75
C GLU A 136 -21.28 -9.26 -0.29
N GLY A 137 -22.25 -10.01 -0.78
CA GLY A 137 -22.33 -11.45 -0.54
C GLY A 137 -21.09 -12.16 -1.08
N ASP A 138 -20.73 -13.29 -0.49
CA ASP A 138 -19.57 -14.11 -0.84
C ASP A 138 -19.51 -14.51 -2.33
N VAL A 139 -20.64 -14.51 -3.00
CA VAL A 139 -20.76 -14.72 -4.45
C VAL A 139 -19.92 -13.72 -5.27
N PHE A 140 -19.70 -12.52 -4.76
CA PHE A 140 -18.92 -11.47 -5.43
C PHE A 140 -17.45 -11.40 -4.96
N ALA A 141 -17.05 -12.22 -3.99
CA ALA A 141 -15.71 -12.21 -3.42
C ALA A 141 -14.62 -12.36 -4.48
N LEU A 142 -14.78 -13.32 -5.40
CA LEU A 142 -13.83 -13.55 -6.49
C LEU A 142 -13.66 -12.30 -7.39
N ARG A 143 -14.76 -11.61 -7.70
CA ARG A 143 -14.72 -10.39 -8.51
C ARG A 143 -13.99 -9.27 -7.76
N ARG A 144 -14.28 -9.09 -6.49
CA ARG A 144 -13.62 -8.12 -5.62
C ARG A 144 -12.11 -8.36 -5.57
N ASP A 145 -11.69 -9.60 -5.32
CA ASP A 145 -10.28 -9.98 -5.26
C ASP A 145 -9.55 -9.73 -6.57
N ILE A 146 -10.21 -9.99 -7.71
CA ILE A 146 -9.67 -9.70 -9.03
C ILE A 146 -9.48 -8.20 -9.23
N VAL A 147 -10.48 -7.39 -8.88
CA VAL A 147 -10.42 -5.93 -9.02
C VAL A 147 -9.31 -5.36 -8.12
N HIS A 148 -9.23 -5.80 -6.88
CA HIS A 148 -8.18 -5.38 -5.95
C HIS A 148 -6.79 -5.74 -6.47
N TYR A 149 -6.61 -6.95 -6.94
CA TYR A 149 -5.35 -7.40 -7.53
C TYR A 149 -4.98 -6.57 -8.77
N ASP A 150 -5.94 -6.24 -9.62
CA ASP A 150 -5.70 -5.45 -10.82
C ASP A 150 -5.37 -4.00 -10.54
N MET A 151 -6.04 -3.39 -9.56
CA MET A 151 -5.86 -1.97 -9.25
C MET A 151 -4.65 -1.72 -8.32
N PHE A 152 -4.51 -2.51 -7.28
CA PHE A 152 -3.60 -2.18 -6.18
C PHE A 152 -2.40 -3.08 -6.08
N TYR A 153 -2.38 -4.19 -6.78
CA TYR A 153 -1.24 -5.08 -6.88
C TYR A 153 -0.51 -5.39 -5.54
N ASN A 154 -1.14 -5.24 -4.43
CA ASN A 154 -0.56 -5.53 -3.13
C ASN A 154 -1.50 -6.44 -2.35
N ASN A 155 -0.97 -7.46 -1.69
CA ASN A 155 -1.76 -8.40 -0.89
C ASN A 155 -2.52 -7.73 0.26
N ASN A 156 -2.17 -6.48 0.60
CA ASN A 156 -2.77 -5.72 1.70
C ASN A 156 -3.67 -4.57 1.24
N ASN A 157 -4.11 -4.55 -0.02
CA ASN A 157 -4.95 -3.49 -0.57
C ASN A 157 -4.37 -2.07 -0.43
N SER A 158 -3.06 -1.93 -0.39
CA SER A 158 -2.42 -0.63 -0.27
C SER A 158 -2.09 -0.03 -1.62
N TRP A 159 -2.13 1.30 -1.69
CA TRP A 159 -1.72 2.04 -2.88
C TRP A 159 -0.23 1.86 -3.12
N ARG A 160 0.12 1.71 -4.40
CA ARG A 160 1.51 1.67 -4.82
C ARG A 160 2.17 3.02 -4.54
N MET A 161 3.26 3.00 -3.78
CA MET A 161 4.09 4.17 -3.52
C MET A 161 5.52 3.89 -3.94
N GLN A 162 6.15 4.83 -4.62
CA GLN A 162 7.55 4.73 -5.02
C GLN A 162 8.42 5.56 -4.11
N GLY A 163 9.43 4.93 -3.52
CA GLY A 163 10.31 5.61 -2.57
C GLY A 163 11.24 4.68 -1.83
N ALA A 164 11.49 5.02 -0.58
CA ALA A 164 12.34 4.28 0.32
C ALA A 164 11.70 4.20 1.71
N LYS A 165 11.87 3.08 2.40
CA LYS A 165 11.59 2.95 3.83
C LYS A 165 12.70 2.21 4.54
N ALA A 166 12.88 2.53 5.80
CA ALA A 166 13.80 1.84 6.69
C ALA A 166 13.18 1.61 8.06
N ASN A 167 13.44 0.44 8.63
CA ASN A 167 12.96 0.06 9.94
C ASN A 167 14.12 -0.52 10.74
N PHE A 168 14.25 -0.13 11.99
CA PHE A 168 15.20 -0.74 12.92
C PHE A 168 14.65 -0.70 14.34
N GLY A 169 15.09 -1.61 15.18
CA GLY A 169 14.68 -1.71 16.58
C GLY A 169 15.89 -1.83 17.50
N LEU A 170 15.75 -1.27 18.69
CA LEU A 170 16.68 -1.39 19.79
C LEU A 170 16.00 -2.16 20.92
N GLU A 171 16.61 -3.21 21.41
CA GLU A 171 16.11 -4.00 22.54
C GLU A 171 16.88 -3.67 23.81
N PHE A 172 16.18 -3.61 24.93
CA PHE A 172 16.74 -3.26 26.23
C PHE A 172 16.33 -4.27 27.30
N ASN A 173 17.24 -4.53 28.23
CA ASN A 173 17.01 -5.40 29.37
C ASN A 173 16.59 -4.58 30.63
N GLY A 174 15.55 -3.76 30.52
CA GLY A 174 15.15 -2.85 31.59
C GLY A 174 13.65 -2.58 31.67
N LEU A 175 13.29 -1.40 32.17
CA LEU A 175 11.89 -0.92 32.22
C LEU A 175 11.26 -0.76 30.85
N ILE A 176 12.05 -0.52 29.82
CA ILE A 176 11.64 -0.44 28.42
C ILE A 176 12.16 -1.71 27.76
N LYS A 177 11.33 -2.42 27.03
CA LYS A 177 11.69 -3.61 26.27
C LYS A 177 12.33 -3.28 24.94
N SER A 178 11.69 -2.41 24.15
CA SER A 178 12.21 -2.01 22.85
C SER A 178 11.81 -0.60 22.46
N LEU A 179 12.60 -0.07 21.54
CA LEU A 179 12.34 1.18 20.84
C LEU A 179 12.43 0.90 19.33
N ASP A 180 11.31 0.96 18.64
CA ASP A 180 11.22 0.66 17.21
C ASP A 180 11.10 1.96 16.41
N PHE A 181 11.91 2.07 15.37
CA PHE A 181 11.92 3.19 14.44
C PHE A 181 11.49 2.73 13.06
N LYS A 182 10.59 3.48 12.45
CA LYS A 182 10.19 3.31 11.05
C LYS A 182 10.26 4.68 10.40
N THR A 183 10.86 4.75 9.22
CA THR A 183 10.90 6.00 8.44
C THR A 183 10.68 5.69 6.97
N PHE A 184 10.12 6.64 6.26
CA PHE A 184 9.91 6.52 4.82
C PHE A 184 9.93 7.88 4.13
N ILE A 185 10.21 7.83 2.84
CA ILE A 185 10.03 8.94 1.90
C ILE A 185 9.56 8.37 0.57
N THR A 186 8.52 8.97 -0.02
CA THR A 186 7.94 8.56 -1.29
C THR A 186 7.62 9.75 -2.17
N ARG A 187 7.59 9.53 -3.47
CA ARG A 187 6.98 10.43 -4.42
C ARG A 187 5.51 10.03 -4.58
N GLN A 188 4.59 10.90 -4.15
CA GLN A 188 3.16 10.66 -4.34
C GLN A 188 2.73 10.99 -5.77
N ARG A 189 3.28 12.07 -6.34
CA ARG A 189 2.96 12.55 -7.68
C ARG A 189 4.21 13.14 -8.33
N ALA A 190 4.48 12.74 -9.57
CA ALA A 190 5.46 13.41 -10.41
C ALA A 190 4.88 14.71 -10.97
N THR A 191 5.70 15.72 -11.20
CA THR A 191 5.28 16.92 -11.92
C THR A 191 4.97 16.59 -13.39
N ASP A 192 3.97 17.25 -13.94
CA ASP A 192 3.72 17.29 -15.40
C ASP A 192 4.44 18.47 -16.08
N GLY A 193 5.11 19.32 -15.30
CA GLY A 193 5.82 20.51 -15.75
C GLY A 193 4.92 21.69 -16.13
N ILE A 194 3.60 21.56 -16.02
CA ILE A 194 2.62 22.56 -16.48
C ILE A 194 1.64 22.96 -15.36
N LEU A 195 0.92 22.00 -14.79
CA LEU A 195 -0.18 22.23 -13.85
C LEU A 195 0.02 21.54 -12.50
N GLU A 196 0.72 20.42 -12.49
CA GLU A 196 0.85 19.59 -11.30
C GLU A 196 2.27 19.63 -10.72
N PRO A 197 2.45 20.18 -9.51
CA PRO A 197 3.75 20.19 -8.84
C PRO A 197 4.16 18.76 -8.43
N GLU A 198 5.45 18.53 -8.35
CA GLU A 198 5.97 17.30 -7.75
C GLU A 198 5.60 17.25 -6.27
N ARG A 199 4.97 16.15 -5.84
CA ARG A 199 4.53 15.97 -4.48
C ARG A 199 5.29 14.85 -3.79
N LEU A 200 5.95 15.20 -2.71
CA LEU A 200 6.65 14.29 -1.84
C LEU A 200 5.84 13.99 -0.57
N PHE A 201 6.06 12.82 -0.04
CA PHE A 201 5.38 12.29 1.12
C PHE A 201 6.39 11.54 1.97
N GLY A 202 6.58 11.96 3.21
CA GLY A 202 7.55 11.35 4.10
C GLY A 202 7.10 11.37 5.55
N GLY A 203 7.71 10.51 6.35
CA GLY A 203 7.35 10.41 7.75
C GLY A 203 7.96 9.22 8.46
N GLY A 204 7.35 8.89 9.58
CA GLY A 204 7.79 7.76 10.36
C GLY A 204 7.05 7.57 11.68
N THR A 205 7.44 6.52 12.36
CA THR A 205 6.93 6.14 13.68
C THR A 205 8.10 5.87 14.61
N ILE A 206 8.03 6.38 15.82
CA ILE A 206 8.84 5.94 16.94
C ILE A 206 7.91 5.23 17.91
N LYS A 207 8.12 3.92 18.13
CA LYS A 207 7.30 3.12 19.03
C LYS A 207 8.15 2.65 20.20
N LEU A 208 7.71 2.98 21.39
CA LEU A 208 8.27 2.51 22.63
C LEU A 208 7.39 1.35 23.16
N VAL A 209 7.99 0.20 23.37
CA VAL A 209 7.36 -0.95 24.01
C VAL A 209 7.91 -1.05 25.44
N GLN A 210 7.09 -0.67 26.40
CA GLN A 210 7.48 -0.75 27.80
C GLN A 210 7.35 -2.19 28.31
N SER A 211 6.28 -2.88 27.91
CA SER A 211 6.01 -4.26 28.30
C SER A 211 5.13 -4.94 27.24
N ASP A 212 4.82 -6.23 27.40
CA ASP A 212 3.87 -6.92 26.52
C ASP A 212 2.46 -6.30 26.57
N ASN A 213 2.21 -5.53 27.62
CA ASN A 213 0.92 -4.94 27.90
C ASN A 213 0.83 -3.46 27.55
N LEU A 214 1.95 -2.74 27.45
CA LEU A 214 1.95 -1.29 27.25
C LEU A 214 2.90 -0.88 26.14
N SER A 215 2.37 -0.20 25.15
CA SER A 215 3.15 0.47 24.12
C SER A 215 2.65 1.87 23.82
N LEU A 216 3.59 2.76 23.50
CA LEU A 216 3.37 4.13 23.10
C LEU A 216 3.97 4.31 21.71
N ALA A 217 3.34 5.11 20.84
CA ALA A 217 3.91 5.45 19.56
C ALA A 217 3.66 6.91 19.23
N PHE A 218 4.67 7.53 18.66
CA PHE A 218 4.57 8.84 18.03
C PHE A 218 4.71 8.66 16.53
N ASN A 219 3.77 9.19 15.76
CA ASN A 219 3.78 9.14 14.31
C ASN A 219 3.84 10.56 13.76
N THR A 220 4.57 10.73 12.69
CA THR A 220 4.62 11.98 11.93
C THR A 220 4.54 11.67 10.46
N VAL A 221 3.75 12.44 9.75
CA VAL A 221 3.61 12.36 8.30
C VAL A 221 3.58 13.76 7.74
N ASN A 222 4.37 13.97 6.70
CA ASN A 222 4.48 15.24 6.02
C ASN A 222 4.28 15.02 4.52
N ILE A 223 3.33 15.74 3.95
CA ILE A 223 3.10 15.80 2.51
C ILE A 223 3.37 17.22 2.06
N PHE A 224 4.10 17.42 0.98
CA PHE A 224 4.42 18.75 0.48
C PHE A 224 4.74 18.73 -1.01
N ASP A 225 4.33 19.80 -1.66
CA ASP A 225 4.70 20.09 -3.04
C ASP A 225 6.09 20.71 -3.08
N LEU A 226 6.92 20.22 -4.01
CA LEU A 226 8.30 20.68 -4.16
C LEU A 226 8.31 22.04 -4.87
N GLU A 227 8.92 23.03 -4.21
CA GLU A 227 9.05 24.38 -4.75
C GLU A 227 9.83 24.40 -6.09
N GLY A 228 9.39 25.26 -6.99
CA GLY A 228 10.07 25.48 -8.28
C GLY A 228 9.83 24.38 -9.32
N THR A 229 8.98 23.40 -9.05
CA THR A 229 8.61 22.38 -10.06
C THR A 229 7.59 22.89 -11.07
N ILE A 230 6.79 23.89 -10.69
CA ILE A 230 5.89 24.64 -11.57
C ILE A 230 5.94 26.12 -11.17
N PRO A 231 6.02 27.06 -12.14
CA PRO A 231 5.85 28.47 -11.86
C PRO A 231 4.40 28.79 -11.50
N ASP A 232 4.20 29.70 -10.54
CA ASP A 232 2.90 30.30 -10.19
C ASP A 232 1.77 29.30 -9.86
N SER A 233 2.11 28.16 -9.28
CA SER A 233 1.14 27.13 -8.96
C SER A 233 0.63 27.19 -7.52
N ILE A 234 -0.48 26.51 -7.28
CA ILE A 234 -0.96 26.21 -5.93
C ILE A 234 -0.03 25.17 -5.31
N GLN A 235 0.57 25.52 -4.19
CA GLN A 235 1.37 24.60 -3.39
C GLN A 235 0.58 24.14 -2.18
N TYR A 236 0.71 22.84 -1.91
CA TYR A 236 0.10 22.18 -0.77
C TYR A 236 1.16 21.64 0.17
N LYS A 237 0.94 21.83 1.45
CA LYS A 237 1.72 21.22 2.52
C LYS A 237 0.77 20.77 3.63
N ASN A 238 0.94 19.57 4.14
CA ASN A 238 0.22 19.09 5.31
C ASN A 238 1.16 18.31 6.22
N ASN A 239 1.14 18.65 7.51
CA ASN A 239 1.89 17.94 8.54
C ASN A 239 0.89 17.35 9.52
N VAL A 240 0.98 16.05 9.74
CA VAL A 240 0.14 15.33 10.70
C VAL A 240 1.02 14.67 11.74
N HIS A 241 0.69 14.90 13.00
CA HIS A 241 1.39 14.31 14.13
C HIS A 241 0.38 13.61 15.02
N THR A 242 0.63 12.35 15.36
CA THR A 242 -0.25 11.58 16.23
C THR A 242 0.51 10.86 17.33
N PHE A 243 -0.16 10.63 18.42
CA PHE A 243 0.31 9.87 19.54
C PHE A 243 -0.66 8.74 19.85
N ASN A 244 -0.14 7.51 19.94
CA ASN A 244 -0.91 6.30 20.24
C ASN A 244 -0.48 5.73 21.58
N LEU A 245 -1.47 5.27 22.33
CA LEU A 245 -1.28 4.47 23.51
C LEU A 245 -2.10 3.18 23.39
N ASN A 246 -1.44 2.05 23.57
CA ASN A 246 -2.10 0.75 23.64
C ASN A 246 -1.74 0.09 24.96
N TYR A 247 -2.77 -0.30 25.69
CA TYR A 247 -2.63 -1.00 26.97
C TYR A 247 -3.55 -2.21 27.00
N SER A 248 -3.01 -3.37 27.35
CA SER A 248 -3.74 -4.63 27.48
C SER A 248 -3.59 -5.15 28.90
N LYS A 249 -4.67 -5.66 29.50
CA LYS A 249 -4.63 -6.27 30.82
C LYS A 249 -5.60 -7.44 30.91
N ASP A 250 -5.09 -8.55 31.38
CA ASP A 250 -5.96 -9.65 31.85
C ASP A 250 -6.56 -9.28 33.22
N LEU A 251 -7.88 -9.07 33.28
CA LEU A 251 -8.59 -8.83 34.53
C LEU A 251 -8.68 -10.13 35.32
N ASN A 252 -8.94 -11.23 34.64
CA ASN A 252 -8.96 -12.57 35.17
C ASN A 252 -8.75 -13.58 34.01
N GLU A 253 -8.83 -14.88 34.32
CA GLU A 253 -8.67 -15.96 33.33
C GLU A 253 -9.70 -15.91 32.19
N LYS A 254 -10.83 -15.22 32.40
CA LYS A 254 -11.95 -15.16 31.42
C LYS A 254 -12.07 -13.85 30.66
N ILE A 255 -11.47 -12.77 31.15
CA ILE A 255 -11.65 -11.42 30.58
C ILE A 255 -10.32 -10.74 30.41
N LYS A 256 -10.08 -10.29 29.17
CA LYS A 256 -8.98 -9.41 28.81
C LYS A 256 -9.54 -8.05 28.37
N LEU A 257 -8.98 -6.98 28.91
CA LEU A 257 -9.25 -5.61 28.47
C LEU A 257 -8.11 -5.11 27.57
N ASP A 258 -8.48 -4.54 26.45
CA ASP A 258 -7.58 -3.84 25.55
C ASP A 258 -8.04 -2.39 25.46
N PHE A 259 -7.22 -1.47 25.93
CA PHE A 259 -7.39 -0.02 25.79
C PHE A 259 -6.54 0.47 24.63
N LYS A 260 -7.15 1.23 23.71
CA LYS A 260 -6.49 1.86 22.60
C LYS A 260 -6.88 3.32 22.55
N SER A 261 -5.90 4.16 22.34
CA SER A 261 -6.11 5.60 22.20
C SER A 261 -5.19 6.14 21.13
N GLU A 262 -5.69 7.03 20.30
CA GLU A 262 -4.93 7.83 19.37
C GLU A 262 -5.44 9.28 19.41
N ALA A 263 -4.51 10.23 19.49
CA ALA A 263 -4.80 11.65 19.41
C ALA A 263 -3.77 12.34 18.51
N GLY A 264 -4.17 13.38 17.83
CA GLY A 264 -3.25 14.07 16.93
C GLY A 264 -3.76 15.40 16.43
N ILE A 265 -2.89 16.03 15.67
CA ILE A 265 -3.12 17.34 15.04
C ILE A 265 -2.72 17.27 13.56
N SER A 266 -3.44 18.02 12.74
CA SER A 266 -3.05 18.31 11.36
C SER A 266 -2.83 19.81 11.18
N ASN A 267 -1.88 20.14 10.31
CA ASN A 267 -1.59 21.50 9.88
C ASN A 267 -1.43 21.50 8.37
N ALA A 268 -2.50 21.89 7.67
CA ALA A 268 -2.52 21.98 6.22
C ALA A 268 -2.43 23.43 5.77
N ARG A 269 -1.65 23.69 4.73
CA ARG A 269 -1.44 25.01 4.15
C ARG A 269 -1.54 24.95 2.65
N TYR A 270 -2.35 25.83 2.09
CA TYR A 270 -2.46 26.08 0.66
C TYR A 270 -1.88 27.45 0.34
N ILE A 271 -1.00 27.52 -0.62
CA ILE A 271 -0.41 28.76 -1.11
C ILE A 271 -0.75 28.86 -2.59
N ASN A 272 -1.50 29.89 -2.96
CA ASN A 272 -1.81 30.19 -4.34
C ASN A 272 -0.96 31.37 -4.82
N TYR A 273 0.09 31.11 -5.56
CA TYR A 273 1.00 32.15 -6.06
C TYR A 273 0.38 32.98 -7.19
N ALA A 274 -0.60 32.44 -7.93
CA ALA A 274 -1.23 33.15 -9.04
C ALA A 274 -2.11 34.32 -8.59
N ASP A 275 -2.73 34.24 -7.42
CA ASP A 275 -3.76 35.19 -6.95
C ASP A 275 -3.25 36.21 -5.93
N ASN A 276 -1.98 36.16 -5.52
CA ASN A 276 -1.43 36.96 -4.41
C ASN A 276 -2.28 36.94 -3.14
N ARG A 277 -3.08 35.87 -2.94
CA ARG A 277 -3.88 35.71 -1.73
C ARG A 277 -3.01 35.27 -0.56
N ALA A 278 -3.41 35.65 0.63
CA ALA A 278 -2.79 35.12 1.84
C ALA A 278 -2.93 33.60 1.86
N PRO A 279 -1.89 32.88 2.33
CA PRO A 279 -1.98 31.41 2.46
C PRO A 279 -3.17 31.01 3.33
N GLU A 280 -3.94 30.06 2.85
CA GLU A 280 -5.00 29.44 3.63
C GLU A 280 -4.39 28.35 4.50
N THR A 281 -4.63 28.42 5.80
CA THR A 281 -4.13 27.47 6.79
C THR A 281 -5.29 26.85 7.53
N MET A 282 -5.36 25.51 7.51
CA MET A 282 -6.31 24.71 8.25
C MET A 282 -5.57 23.92 9.32
N ASN A 283 -5.97 24.12 10.58
CA ASN A 283 -5.38 23.43 11.72
C ASN A 283 -6.49 22.82 12.52
N ASP A 284 -6.38 21.53 12.77
CA ASP A 284 -7.37 20.86 13.60
C ASP A 284 -6.77 19.65 14.32
N TRP A 285 -7.55 19.04 15.16
CA TRP A 285 -7.15 17.92 16.00
C TRP A 285 -8.19 16.80 15.95
N PHE A 286 -7.78 15.65 16.42
CA PHE A 286 -8.69 14.54 16.67
C PHE A 286 -8.28 13.77 17.92
N TYR A 287 -9.20 13.03 18.46
CA TYR A 287 -8.93 11.94 19.39
C TYR A 287 -9.90 10.78 19.19
N ASP A 288 -9.38 9.58 19.38
CA ASP A 288 -10.09 8.31 19.28
C ASP A 288 -9.66 7.43 20.46
N VAL A 289 -10.63 7.00 21.24
CA VAL A 289 -10.39 6.16 22.42
C VAL A 289 -11.34 4.99 22.41
N SER A 290 -10.82 3.80 22.62
CA SER A 290 -11.64 2.59 22.68
C SER A 290 -11.16 1.62 23.77
N VAL A 291 -12.13 0.93 24.33
CA VAL A 291 -11.93 -0.19 25.26
C VAL A 291 -12.62 -1.41 24.70
N VAL A 292 -11.87 -2.47 24.52
CA VAL A 292 -12.37 -3.75 24.05
C VAL A 292 -12.29 -4.75 25.19
N SER A 293 -13.43 -5.29 25.58
CA SER A 293 -13.52 -6.39 26.55
C SER A 293 -13.66 -7.71 25.81
N ASN A 294 -12.62 -8.53 25.85
CA ASN A 294 -12.59 -9.84 25.21
C ASN A 294 -12.92 -10.93 26.23
N PHE A 295 -13.97 -11.71 25.97
CA PHE A 295 -14.38 -12.84 26.81
C PHE A 295 -13.72 -14.11 26.32
N LYS A 296 -12.63 -14.51 26.98
CA LYS A 296 -11.87 -15.73 26.64
C LYS A 296 -12.79 -16.96 26.72
N GLY A 297 -12.74 -17.80 25.71
CA GLY A 297 -13.54 -19.04 25.61
C GLY A 297 -14.98 -18.87 25.10
N LYS A 298 -15.42 -17.64 24.77
CA LYS A 298 -16.77 -17.41 24.20
C LYS A 298 -16.75 -16.78 22.81
N ASN A 299 -15.59 -16.49 22.23
CA ASN A 299 -15.42 -15.76 20.96
C ASN A 299 -16.30 -14.49 20.88
N THR A 300 -16.46 -13.82 22.02
CA THR A 300 -17.31 -12.64 22.15
C THR A 300 -16.47 -11.48 22.61
N SER A 301 -16.67 -10.32 22.02
CA SER A 301 -16.07 -9.07 22.47
C SER A 301 -17.11 -7.96 22.56
N ILE A 302 -16.90 -7.02 23.47
CA ILE A 302 -17.67 -5.79 23.61
C ILE A 302 -16.69 -4.64 23.42
N THR A 303 -16.98 -3.76 22.47
CA THR A 303 -16.19 -2.55 22.22
C THR A 303 -17.02 -1.33 22.61
N LEU A 304 -16.42 -0.48 23.45
CA LEU A 304 -16.91 0.86 23.73
C LEU A 304 -15.87 1.85 23.25
N GLY A 305 -16.29 2.85 22.51
CA GLY A 305 -15.38 3.85 21.97
C GLY A 305 -16.00 5.23 21.93
N TYR A 306 -15.15 6.23 21.96
CA TYR A 306 -15.49 7.63 21.71
C TYR A 306 -14.48 8.20 20.70
N LYS A 307 -14.99 8.87 19.71
CA LYS A 307 -14.21 9.49 18.65
C LYS A 307 -14.72 10.89 18.38
N ASP A 308 -13.80 11.84 18.30
CA ASP A 308 -14.07 13.19 17.88
C ASP A 308 -12.98 13.65 16.90
N VAL A 309 -13.39 14.18 15.77
CA VAL A 309 -12.49 14.63 14.70
C VAL A 309 -12.94 16.01 14.28
N GLY A 310 -12.06 16.97 14.39
CA GLY A 310 -12.30 18.33 13.97
C GLY A 310 -12.62 18.41 12.49
N ALA A 311 -13.46 19.39 12.11
CA ALA A 311 -13.97 19.53 10.75
C ALA A 311 -12.86 19.83 9.72
N ASP A 312 -11.79 20.49 10.16
CA ASP A 312 -10.64 20.89 9.33
C ASP A 312 -9.43 19.93 9.50
N PHE A 313 -9.63 18.79 10.20
CA PHE A 313 -8.59 17.77 10.28
C PHE A 313 -8.40 17.07 8.94
N LEU A 314 -7.19 17.15 8.40
CA LEU A 314 -6.83 16.55 7.12
C LEU A 314 -5.77 15.46 7.33
N SER A 315 -6.16 14.20 7.15
CA SER A 315 -5.21 13.09 6.99
C SER A 315 -4.63 13.09 5.58
N PRO A 316 -3.32 12.81 5.39
CA PRO A 316 -2.70 12.74 4.08
C PRO A 316 -3.27 11.63 3.21
#